data_d114b8b2301b67ab27d9bb526fe04791
#
_entry.id   d114b8b2301b67ab27d9bb526fe04791
#
_cell.length_a   1.000
_cell.length_b   1.000
_cell.length_c   1.000
_cell.angle_alpha   90.00
_cell.angle_beta   90.00
_cell.angle_gamma   90.00
#
_symmetry.space_group_name_H-M   'P 1'
#
loop_
_entity.id
_entity.type
_entity.pdbx_description
1 polymer ?
#
loop_
_entity_poly.entity_id
_entity_poly.type
_entity_poly.pdbx_seq_one_letter_code
_entity_poly.pdbx_strand_id
1 'polypeptide(L)'
;MVIEALSAIIDAARFWKEKKNETAEELRNKREALQLVMDAVIATKAYLYDLEQGTEPSRDQERELARKWSHASMAISEYDYQLYISARLKALGWADPREWKRAELRPWVIKLDVIIDQCQYILGKG
;
A
#
# COMPACT_ATOMS: atom_id res chain seq x y z
N MET A 1 -15.82 -3.10 6.82
CA MET A 1 -14.79 -2.45 6.00
C MET A 1 -13.41 -2.51 6.63
N VAL A 2 -13.23 -2.02 7.85
CA VAL A 2 -11.94 -2.16 8.55
C VAL A 2 -11.62 -3.63 8.81
N ILE A 3 -12.64 -4.42 9.17
CA ILE A 3 -12.50 -5.85 9.44
C ILE A 3 -12.10 -6.61 8.17
N GLU A 4 -12.68 -6.25 7.03
CA GLU A 4 -12.34 -6.88 5.75
C GLU A 4 -10.89 -6.63 5.36
N ALA A 5 -10.42 -5.39 5.55
CA ALA A 5 -9.03 -5.05 5.28
C ALA A 5 -8.09 -5.83 6.19
N LEU A 6 -8.42 -5.93 7.48
CA LEU A 6 -7.62 -6.70 8.43
C LEU A 6 -7.61 -8.19 8.09
N SER A 7 -8.75 -8.75 7.69
CA SER A 7 -8.83 -10.15 7.26
C SER A 7 -7.95 -10.44 6.07
N ALA A 8 -8.03 -9.60 5.04
CA ALA A 8 -7.20 -9.77 3.84
C ALA A 8 -5.71 -9.71 4.20
N ILE A 9 -5.38 -8.85 5.12
CA ILE A 9 -4.02 -8.66 5.62
C ILE A 9 -3.52 -9.89 6.37
N ILE A 10 -4.35 -10.43 7.25
CA ILE A 10 -4.02 -11.63 8.01
C ILE A 10 -3.84 -12.82 7.07
N ASP A 11 -4.71 -12.93 6.06
CA ASP A 11 -4.62 -13.99 5.07
C ASP A 11 -3.34 -13.88 4.24
N ALA A 12 -2.96 -12.67 3.85
CA ALA A 12 -1.70 -12.42 3.16
C ALA A 12 -0.52 -12.83 4.03
N ALA A 13 -0.53 -12.45 5.30
CA ALA A 13 0.53 -12.82 6.23
C ALA A 13 0.65 -14.34 6.38
N ARG A 14 -0.47 -15.03 6.41
CA ARG A 14 -0.51 -16.49 6.45
C ARG A 14 0.11 -17.09 5.20
N PHE A 15 -0.28 -16.61 4.04
CA PHE A 15 0.27 -17.05 2.76
C PHE A 15 1.79 -16.91 2.75
N TRP A 16 2.31 -15.76 3.21
CA TRP A 16 3.74 -15.52 3.25
C TRP A 16 4.48 -16.46 4.19
N LYS A 17 3.83 -16.91 5.26
CA LYS A 17 4.40 -17.85 6.22
C LYS A 17 4.40 -19.30 5.75
N GLU A 18 3.37 -19.69 5.02
CA GLU A 18 3.16 -21.08 4.64
C GLU A 18 4.08 -21.56 3.52
N LYS A 19 4.67 -20.65 2.79
CA LYS A 19 5.55 -21.01 1.68
C LYS A 19 6.92 -21.41 2.20
N LYS A 20 7.08 -22.68 2.49
CA LYS A 20 8.27 -23.23 3.18
C LYS A 20 9.47 -23.46 2.28
N ASN A 21 9.28 -23.59 0.97
CA ASN A 21 10.36 -23.93 0.03
C ASN A 21 10.82 -22.74 -0.80
N GLU A 22 10.75 -21.57 -0.19
CA GLU A 22 11.12 -20.35 -0.84
C GLU A 22 12.62 -20.18 -0.92
N THR A 23 13.13 -19.81 -2.09
CA THR A 23 14.56 -19.50 -2.23
C THR A 23 14.85 -18.16 -1.56
N ALA A 24 16.14 -17.94 -1.27
CA ALA A 24 16.56 -16.64 -0.72
C ALA A 24 16.26 -15.50 -1.68
N GLU A 25 16.35 -15.73 -2.99
CA GLU A 25 16.02 -14.74 -4.01
C GLU A 25 14.55 -14.41 -4.01
N GLU A 26 13.68 -15.41 -3.96
CA GLU A 26 12.23 -15.20 -3.89
C GLU A 26 11.86 -14.38 -2.67
N LEU A 27 12.42 -14.72 -1.52
CA LEU A 27 12.16 -14.00 -0.28
C LEU A 27 12.60 -12.53 -0.38
N ARG A 28 13.78 -12.30 -0.96
CA ARG A 28 14.29 -10.95 -1.15
C ARG A 28 13.37 -10.15 -2.06
N ASN A 29 12.92 -10.74 -3.18
CA ASN A 29 12.01 -10.07 -4.11
C ASN A 29 10.69 -9.69 -3.45
N LYS A 30 10.15 -10.56 -2.59
CA LYS A 30 8.95 -10.26 -1.83
C LYS A 30 9.17 -9.10 -0.87
N ARG A 31 10.30 -9.09 -0.17
CA ARG A 31 10.63 -8.00 0.76
C ARG A 31 10.78 -6.68 0.04
N GLU A 32 11.39 -6.69 -1.15
CA GLU A 32 11.52 -5.49 -1.97
C GLU A 32 10.15 -4.96 -2.40
N ALA A 33 9.24 -5.86 -2.81
CA ALA A 33 7.88 -5.47 -3.16
C ALA A 33 7.15 -4.84 -1.96
N LEU A 34 7.26 -5.45 -0.78
CA LEU A 34 6.68 -4.89 0.44
C LEU A 34 7.30 -3.54 0.80
N GLN A 35 8.60 -3.39 0.59
CA GLN A 35 9.28 -2.12 0.86
C GLN A 35 8.73 -1.01 -0.03
N LEU A 36 8.45 -1.30 -1.30
CA LEU A 36 7.83 -0.31 -2.20
C LEU A 36 6.46 0.11 -1.70
N VAL A 37 5.66 -0.84 -1.19
CA VAL A 37 4.36 -0.50 -0.59
C VAL A 37 4.56 0.39 0.63
N MET A 38 5.50 0.04 1.51
CA MET A 38 5.78 0.86 2.70
C MET A 38 6.27 2.25 2.34
N ASP A 39 7.13 2.37 1.34
CA ASP A 39 7.62 3.67 0.89
C ASP A 39 6.48 4.56 0.40
N ALA A 40 5.53 3.98 -0.34
CA ALA A 40 4.36 4.72 -0.79
C ALA A 40 3.48 5.16 0.39
N VAL A 41 3.28 4.28 1.36
CA VAL A 41 2.51 4.60 2.58
C VAL A 41 3.17 5.73 3.35
N ILE A 42 4.47 5.63 3.58
CA ILE A 42 5.22 6.63 4.35
C ILE A 42 5.16 8.00 3.65
N ALA A 43 5.37 8.02 2.34
CA ALA A 43 5.30 9.25 1.57
C ALA A 43 3.90 9.88 1.64
N THR A 44 2.86 9.04 1.57
CA THR A 44 1.47 9.49 1.67
C THR A 44 1.19 10.08 3.04
N LYS A 45 1.61 9.40 4.10
CA LYS A 45 1.41 9.90 5.46
C LYS A 45 2.12 11.24 5.68
N ALA A 46 3.33 11.37 5.15
CA ALA A 46 4.08 12.63 5.26
C ALA A 46 3.33 13.78 4.57
N TYR A 47 2.81 13.52 3.36
CA TYR A 47 2.05 14.52 2.63
C TYR A 47 0.77 14.91 3.38
N LEU A 48 0.03 13.93 3.89
CA LEU A 48 -1.21 14.19 4.65
C LEU A 48 -0.91 14.99 5.93
N TYR A 49 0.18 14.66 6.61
CA TYR A 49 0.60 15.41 7.79
C TYR A 49 0.86 16.88 7.45
N ASP A 50 1.58 17.13 6.36
CA ASP A 50 1.88 18.48 5.93
C ASP A 50 0.60 19.27 5.61
N LEU A 51 -0.38 18.64 4.97
CA LEU A 51 -1.66 19.28 4.71
C LEU A 51 -2.40 19.63 6.01
N GLU A 52 -2.37 18.75 7.00
CA GLU A 52 -2.97 19.01 8.30
C GLU A 52 -2.30 20.17 9.02
N GLN A 53 -1.00 20.39 8.77
CA GLN A 53 -0.26 21.50 9.34
C GLN A 53 -0.42 22.80 8.55
N GLY A 54 -1.23 22.80 7.51
CA GLY A 54 -1.53 24.01 6.76
C GLY A 54 -0.71 24.21 5.50
N THR A 55 0.11 23.24 5.10
CA THR A 55 0.83 23.31 3.84
C THR A 55 -0.15 23.25 2.68
N GLU A 56 0.08 24.08 1.66
CA GLU A 56 -0.79 24.08 0.50
C GLU A 56 -0.72 22.76 -0.28
N PRO A 57 -1.84 22.27 -0.80
CA PRO A 57 -1.83 21.08 -1.66
C PRO A 57 -0.91 21.27 -2.86
N SER A 58 -0.18 20.23 -3.21
CA SER A 58 0.77 20.25 -4.31
C SER A 58 0.45 19.13 -5.31
N ARG A 59 0.04 19.51 -6.52
CA ARG A 59 -0.24 18.53 -7.57
C ARG A 59 1.02 17.77 -7.97
N ASP A 60 2.18 18.41 -7.92
CA ASP A 60 3.45 17.73 -8.22
C ASP A 60 3.72 16.61 -7.22
N GLN A 61 3.50 16.86 -5.93
CA GLN A 61 3.65 15.84 -4.90
C GLN A 61 2.61 14.73 -5.05
N GLU A 62 1.37 15.09 -5.40
CA GLU A 62 0.31 14.11 -5.60
C GLU A 62 0.60 13.19 -6.78
N ARG A 63 1.14 13.74 -7.86
CA ARG A 63 1.58 12.93 -9.00
C ARG A 63 2.71 11.99 -8.61
N GLU A 64 3.60 12.43 -7.75
CA GLU A 64 4.68 11.58 -7.26
C GLU A 64 4.14 10.45 -6.39
N LEU A 65 3.12 10.73 -5.55
CA LEU A 65 2.43 9.69 -4.78
C LEU A 65 1.76 8.68 -5.72
N ALA A 66 1.12 9.17 -6.77
CA ALA A 66 0.51 8.28 -7.77
C ALA A 66 1.55 7.34 -8.37
N ARG A 67 2.73 7.87 -8.69
CA ARG A 67 3.82 7.06 -9.25
C ARG A 67 4.31 6.02 -8.27
N LYS A 68 4.52 6.40 -7.01
CA LYS A 68 4.96 5.47 -5.97
C LYS A 68 3.97 4.34 -5.76
N TRP A 69 2.69 4.66 -5.68
CA TRP A 69 1.65 3.65 -5.53
C TRP A 69 1.55 2.75 -6.75
N SER A 70 1.74 3.31 -7.94
CA SER A 70 1.73 2.52 -9.17
C SER A 70 2.87 1.51 -9.19
N HIS A 71 4.08 1.93 -8.85
CA HIS A 71 5.23 1.04 -8.76
C HIS A 71 5.01 -0.04 -7.71
N ALA A 72 4.50 0.34 -6.56
CA ALA A 72 4.20 -0.60 -5.48
C ALA A 72 3.17 -1.63 -5.93
N SER A 73 2.11 -1.21 -6.61
CA SER A 73 1.06 -2.11 -7.07
C SER A 73 1.61 -3.15 -8.05
N MET A 74 2.43 -2.73 -8.98
CA MET A 74 3.01 -3.66 -9.95
C MET A 74 3.95 -4.66 -9.28
N ALA A 75 4.76 -4.20 -8.34
CA ALA A 75 5.71 -5.08 -7.65
C ALA A 75 5.00 -6.11 -6.79
N ILE A 76 3.91 -5.73 -6.09
CA ILE A 76 3.21 -6.62 -5.18
C ILE A 76 2.19 -7.51 -5.90
N SER A 77 1.89 -7.24 -7.17
CA SER A 77 0.85 -7.95 -7.92
C SER A 77 1.09 -9.45 -8.01
N GLU A 78 2.34 -9.89 -8.03
CA GLU A 78 2.70 -11.30 -8.11
C GLU A 78 2.51 -12.03 -6.79
N TYR A 79 2.41 -11.31 -5.68
CA TYR A 79 2.44 -11.91 -4.36
C TYR A 79 1.15 -11.76 -3.58
N ASP A 80 0.43 -10.66 -3.77
CA ASP A 80 -0.75 -10.37 -2.97
C ASP A 80 -1.75 -9.54 -3.76
N TYR A 81 -2.86 -10.16 -4.12
CA TYR A 81 -3.89 -9.50 -4.92
C TYR A 81 -4.55 -8.34 -4.18
N GLN A 82 -4.80 -8.49 -2.88
CA GLN A 82 -5.47 -7.45 -2.10
C GLN A 82 -4.60 -6.20 -1.98
N LEU A 83 -3.32 -6.37 -1.71
CA LEU A 83 -2.39 -5.25 -1.68
C LEU A 83 -2.24 -4.62 -3.05
N TYR A 84 -2.21 -5.44 -4.10
CA TYR A 84 -2.16 -4.94 -5.47
C TYR A 84 -3.34 -4.01 -5.78
N ILE A 85 -4.57 -4.47 -5.50
CA ILE A 85 -5.76 -3.66 -5.75
C ILE A 85 -5.75 -2.38 -4.90
N SER A 86 -5.42 -2.48 -3.62
CA SER A 86 -5.35 -1.32 -2.73
C SER A 86 -4.36 -0.27 -3.25
N ALA A 87 -3.17 -0.72 -3.64
CA ALA A 87 -2.14 0.19 -4.14
C ALA A 87 -2.54 0.80 -5.48
N ARG A 88 -3.14 0.02 -6.37
CA ARG A 88 -3.62 0.51 -7.66
C ARG A 88 -4.69 1.58 -7.50
N LEU A 89 -5.65 1.34 -6.60
CA LEU A 89 -6.72 2.31 -6.35
C LEU A 89 -6.15 3.63 -5.80
N LYS A 90 -5.15 3.56 -4.94
CA LYS A 90 -4.48 4.76 -4.44
C LYS A 90 -3.72 5.49 -5.54
N ALA A 91 -3.06 4.76 -6.43
CA ALA A 91 -2.37 5.36 -7.57
C ALA A 91 -3.36 6.14 -8.44
N LEU A 92 -4.51 5.53 -8.76
CA LEU A 92 -5.55 6.19 -9.57
C LEU A 92 -6.11 7.41 -8.85
N GLY A 93 -6.37 7.32 -7.55
CA GLY A 93 -6.93 8.42 -6.77
C GLY A 93 -5.98 9.61 -6.68
N TRP A 94 -4.70 9.38 -6.47
CA TRP A 94 -3.73 10.47 -6.43
C TRP A 94 -3.50 11.09 -7.80
N ALA A 95 -3.56 10.27 -8.86
CA ALA A 95 -3.43 10.79 -10.22
C ALA A 95 -4.64 11.63 -10.61
N ASP A 96 -5.84 11.20 -10.22
CA ASP A 96 -7.10 11.87 -10.55
C ASP A 96 -8.02 11.85 -9.33
N PRO A 97 -8.14 12.98 -8.61
CA PRO A 97 -8.98 13.02 -7.41
C PRO A 97 -10.45 12.62 -7.62
N ARG A 98 -10.95 12.68 -8.84
CA ARG A 98 -12.33 12.25 -9.12
C ARG A 98 -12.49 10.75 -8.91
N GLU A 99 -11.41 9.99 -9.02
CA GLU A 99 -11.44 8.54 -8.81
C GLU A 99 -11.78 8.18 -7.36
N TRP A 100 -11.45 9.06 -6.40
CA TRP A 100 -11.81 8.82 -5.00
C TRP A 100 -13.33 8.71 -4.80
N LYS A 101 -14.10 9.50 -5.56
CA LYS A 101 -15.57 9.47 -5.48
C LYS A 101 -16.14 8.29 -6.25
N ARG A 102 -15.59 8.04 -7.44
CA ARG A 102 -16.12 7.05 -8.37
C ARG A 102 -16.06 5.63 -7.81
N ALA A 103 -14.99 5.29 -7.16
CA ALA A 103 -14.76 3.91 -6.69
C ALA A 103 -14.99 3.74 -5.18
N GLU A 104 -15.60 4.72 -4.52
CA GLU A 104 -15.80 4.73 -3.06
C GLU A 104 -14.48 4.49 -2.32
N LEU A 105 -13.41 5.11 -2.80
CA LEU A 105 -12.05 4.85 -2.33
C LEU A 105 -11.70 5.55 -1.02
N ARG A 106 -12.56 6.43 -0.51
CA ARG A 106 -12.31 7.13 0.75
C ARG A 106 -11.89 6.21 1.89
N PRO A 107 -12.54 5.03 2.06
CA PRO A 107 -12.11 4.09 3.10
C PRO A 107 -10.68 3.62 2.94
N TRP A 108 -10.17 3.54 1.72
CA TRP A 108 -8.81 3.07 1.46
C TRP A 108 -7.77 4.10 1.88
N VAL A 109 -8.05 5.39 1.71
CA VAL A 109 -7.15 6.45 2.17
C VAL A 109 -7.05 6.44 3.69
N ILE A 110 -8.19 6.26 4.36
CA ILE A 110 -8.27 6.24 5.83
C ILE A 110 -7.52 5.03 6.41
N LYS A 111 -7.31 3.99 5.62
CA LYS A 111 -6.75 2.73 6.09
C LYS A 111 -5.26 2.56 5.85
N LEU A 112 -4.52 3.64 5.66
CA LEU A 112 -3.07 3.57 5.54
C LEU A 112 -2.43 2.90 6.75
N ASP A 113 -2.94 3.18 7.95
CA ASP A 113 -2.40 2.57 9.17
C ASP A 113 -2.59 1.05 9.18
N VAL A 114 -3.68 0.56 8.62
CA VAL A 114 -3.91 -0.88 8.48
C VAL A 114 -2.86 -1.49 7.55
N ILE A 115 -2.56 -0.82 6.44
CA ILE A 115 -1.52 -1.29 5.51
C ILE A 115 -0.16 -1.30 6.19
N ILE A 116 0.15 -0.27 6.97
CA ILE A 116 1.40 -0.20 7.72
C ILE A 116 1.51 -1.39 8.68
N ASP A 117 0.49 -1.59 9.48
CA ASP A 117 0.48 -2.67 10.48
C ASP A 117 0.68 -4.02 9.80
N GLN A 118 0.07 -4.21 8.66
CA GLN A 118 0.18 -5.41 7.88
C GLN A 118 1.59 -5.65 7.37
N CYS A 119 2.17 -4.63 6.75
CA CYS A 119 3.52 -4.74 6.23
C CYS A 119 4.51 -5.01 7.35
N GLN A 120 4.33 -4.35 8.50
CA GLN A 120 5.17 -4.57 9.66
C GLN A 120 5.01 -5.97 10.21
N TYR A 121 3.79 -6.48 10.24
CA TYR A 121 3.52 -7.83 10.69
C TYR A 121 4.23 -8.85 9.80
N ILE A 122 4.11 -8.70 8.49
CA ILE A 122 4.75 -9.59 7.53
C ILE A 122 6.27 -9.55 7.68
N LEU A 123 6.85 -8.35 7.71
CA LEU A 123 8.30 -8.17 7.80
C LEU A 123 8.86 -8.64 9.15
N GLY A 124 8.12 -8.40 10.23
CA GLY A 124 8.56 -8.79 11.57
C GLY A 124 8.49 -10.27 11.82
N LYS A 125 7.72 -11.01 11.04
CA LYS A 125 7.57 -12.46 11.18
C LYS A 125 8.42 -13.24 10.17
N GLY A 126 8.87 -12.56 9.16
CA GLY A 126 9.76 -13.15 8.18
C GLY A 126 11.16 -13.22 8.67
#